data_5bd12a60aca93f6cdbd15e015685c2e9
#
_entry.id   5bd12a60aca93f6cdbd15e015685c2e9
#
_cell.length_a   1.000
_cell.length_b   1.000
_cell.length_c   1.000
_cell.angle_alpha   90.00
_cell.angle_beta   90.00
_cell.angle_gamma   90.00
#
_symmetry.space_group_name_H-M   'P 1'
#
loop_
_entity.id
_entity.type
_entity.pdbx_description
1 polymer ?
#
loop_
_entity_poly.entity_id
_entity_poly.type
_entity_poly.pdbx_seq_one_letter_code
_entity_poly.pdbx_strand_id
1 'polypeptide(L)'
;MRDITRHISLFLFFSLLFMSVPAMAQKNGKKPFTVVIDAGHGGVDPGALGKKSQEKNINFKVSNRLGELIKEAYPEVKIIYTRTTDVKIPLARRADIANKANANLFISIHSNASKNRNANGCQTFTLGAGSDAEAKAAAMYENEVILSEENFEETYKGFDPRSSESYIIFELMRSHDMEQSVKLAEMVQRGMVKSSALNDRGVSSAGFLVLHRTVMPSILVELGFISNSKDESVIASKEGEEKLARGIFNGFAEYYKLYGKGKETAKAAAAQEAPVKEESTTERSGRPVFKIQIMTSDKELKGNDKRFKGLKADCYKENGIYKYTHGESEDYNEILKLKREIADKFKDAFIVAFLDGKRTDTRQAIELFKKQTK
;
A
#
# COMPACT_ATOMS: atom_id res chain seq x y z
N MET A 1 -60.93 14.83 62.97
CA MET A 1 -60.25 15.56 61.90
C MET A 1 -58.75 15.68 62.23
N ARG A 2 -58.04 14.58 62.29
CA ARG A 2 -56.63 14.58 62.70
C ARG A 2 -55.85 13.37 62.14
N ASP A 3 -56.14 12.86 60.97
CA ASP A 3 -55.36 11.70 60.39
C ASP A 3 -55.23 11.66 58.87
N ILE A 4 -55.54 12.74 58.14
CA ILE A 4 -55.45 12.76 56.67
C ILE A 4 -54.22 13.44 56.22
N THR A 5 -53.50 14.20 57.03
CA THR A 5 -52.31 14.97 56.63
C THR A 5 -51.02 14.20 56.74
N ARG A 6 -51.02 12.95 57.23
CA ARG A 6 -49.78 12.19 57.46
C ARG A 6 -49.41 11.22 56.33
N HIS A 7 -50.34 10.98 55.42
CA HIS A 7 -50.08 10.07 54.26
C HIS A 7 -49.74 10.76 52.96
N ILE A 8 -49.86 12.07 52.86
CA ILE A 8 -49.52 12.81 51.63
C ILE A 8 -48.05 13.17 51.58
N SER A 9 -47.35 13.30 52.71
CA SER A 9 -45.94 13.61 52.77
C SER A 9 -45.00 12.41 52.45
N LEU A 10 -45.50 11.19 52.45
CA LEU A 10 -44.67 10.00 52.19
C LEU A 10 -44.71 9.57 50.75
N PHE A 11 -45.64 10.10 49.95
CA PHE A 11 -45.75 9.78 48.52
C PHE A 11 -44.94 10.72 47.59
N LEU A 12 -44.51 11.86 48.11
CA LEU A 12 -43.72 12.85 47.32
C LEU A 12 -42.19 12.70 47.41
N PHE A 13 -41.73 11.77 48.29
CA PHE A 13 -40.28 11.51 48.43
C PHE A 13 -39.80 10.28 47.66
N PHE A 14 -40.70 9.53 46.98
CA PHE A 14 -40.38 8.32 46.26
C PHE A 14 -40.35 8.47 44.73
N SER A 15 -40.60 9.69 44.20
CA SER A 15 -40.66 9.92 42.75
C SER A 15 -39.44 10.64 42.16
N LEU A 16 -38.34 10.83 42.94
CA LEU A 16 -37.10 11.51 42.45
C LEU A 16 -35.85 10.62 42.43
N LEU A 17 -36.06 9.29 42.52
CA LEU A 17 -35.01 8.34 42.17
C LEU A 17 -35.12 7.98 40.70
N PHE A 18 -35.15 9.00 39.81
CA PHE A 18 -34.99 8.80 38.39
C PHE A 18 -33.55 8.39 38.13
N MET A 19 -33.41 7.12 37.85
CA MET A 19 -32.29 6.45 37.23
C MET A 19 -31.56 7.40 36.29
N SER A 20 -30.39 7.85 36.70
CA SER A 20 -29.34 8.20 35.78
C SER A 20 -28.84 6.91 35.10
N VAL A 21 -29.59 6.43 34.10
CA VAL A 21 -29.04 5.48 33.13
C VAL A 21 -27.86 6.19 32.50
N PRO A 22 -26.64 5.70 32.68
CA PRO A 22 -25.54 6.27 31.93
C PRO A 22 -25.94 6.10 30.45
N ALA A 23 -26.08 7.22 29.72
CA ALA A 23 -26.20 7.18 28.29
C ALA A 23 -24.94 6.46 27.80
N MET A 24 -25.09 5.17 27.51
CA MET A 24 -24.06 4.47 26.71
C MET A 24 -24.00 5.24 25.43
N ALA A 25 -22.99 6.10 25.34
CA ALA A 25 -22.62 6.76 24.09
C ALA A 25 -22.48 5.64 23.08
N GLN A 26 -23.44 5.56 22.18
CA GLN A 26 -23.40 4.68 21.02
C GLN A 26 -22.16 5.08 20.26
N LYS A 27 -21.06 4.35 20.47
CA LYS A 27 -19.82 4.52 19.69
C LYS A 27 -20.25 4.34 18.25
N ASN A 28 -20.35 5.46 17.54
CA ASN A 28 -20.51 5.48 16.09
C ASN A 28 -19.46 4.53 15.52
N GLY A 29 -19.91 3.41 14.97
CA GLY A 29 -19.10 2.27 14.61
C GLY A 29 -18.24 2.51 13.36
N LYS A 30 -17.38 3.54 13.37
CA LYS A 30 -16.30 3.65 12.38
C LYS A 30 -15.34 2.47 12.60
N LYS A 31 -15.17 1.64 11.58
CA LYS A 31 -14.18 0.56 11.63
C LYS A 31 -12.80 1.16 11.94
N PRO A 32 -12.02 0.55 12.85
CA PRO A 32 -10.69 1.05 13.19
C PRO A 32 -9.78 0.99 11.96
N PHE A 33 -8.89 1.98 11.83
CA PHE A 33 -7.82 1.90 10.85
C PHE A 33 -6.94 0.70 11.18
N THR A 34 -6.82 -0.23 10.23
CA THR A 34 -6.15 -1.51 10.44
C THR A 34 -4.86 -1.57 9.63
N VAL A 35 -3.76 -1.87 10.29
CA VAL A 35 -2.45 -2.08 9.68
C VAL A 35 -2.06 -3.54 9.85
N VAL A 36 -1.68 -4.19 8.76
CA VAL A 36 -1.04 -5.50 8.83
C VAL A 36 0.47 -5.32 8.70
N ILE A 37 1.19 -5.82 9.68
CA ILE A 37 2.66 -5.86 9.70
C ILE A 37 3.07 -7.29 9.40
N ASP A 38 3.81 -7.46 8.32
CA ASP A 38 4.29 -8.75 7.86
C ASP A 38 5.80 -8.86 8.14
N ALA A 39 6.17 -9.78 9.01
CA ALA A 39 7.57 -10.13 9.23
C ALA A 39 7.95 -11.24 8.24
N GLY A 40 8.76 -10.92 7.23
CA GLY A 40 9.21 -11.86 6.22
C GLY A 40 9.84 -13.12 6.80
N HIS A 41 9.73 -14.24 6.07
CA HIS A 41 10.26 -15.55 6.44
C HIS A 41 9.71 -16.10 7.77
N GLY A 42 10.38 -17.09 8.38
CA GLY A 42 10.00 -17.68 9.67
C GLY A 42 10.01 -19.20 9.68
N GLY A 43 10.13 -19.81 10.87
CA GLY A 43 10.19 -21.24 11.07
C GLY A 43 11.38 -21.86 10.35
N VAL A 44 11.10 -22.81 9.46
CA VAL A 44 12.12 -23.53 8.65
C VAL A 44 12.73 -22.65 7.54
N ASP A 45 12.11 -21.51 7.23
CA ASP A 45 12.62 -20.54 6.27
C ASP A 45 13.41 -19.43 7.00
N PRO A 46 14.75 -19.48 6.98
CA PRO A 46 15.57 -18.48 7.67
C PRO A 46 15.64 -17.14 6.93
N GLY A 47 15.21 -17.07 5.65
CA GLY A 47 15.55 -15.98 4.75
C GLY A 47 17.05 -15.94 4.45
N ALA A 48 17.56 -14.78 4.10
CA ALA A 48 18.97 -14.56 3.86
C ALA A 48 19.80 -14.77 5.15
N LEU A 49 21.02 -15.28 4.93
CA LEU A 49 21.99 -15.58 6.00
C LEU A 49 23.11 -14.55 6.01
N GLY A 50 23.25 -13.86 7.13
CA GLY A 50 24.43 -13.05 7.44
C GLY A 50 25.57 -13.88 8.00
N LYS A 51 26.63 -13.24 8.45
CA LYS A 51 27.73 -13.91 9.15
C LYS A 51 27.33 -14.41 10.53
N LYS A 52 26.43 -13.71 11.22
CA LYS A 52 26.02 -13.96 12.61
C LYS A 52 24.52 -13.89 12.82
N SER A 53 23.75 -13.59 11.80
CA SER A 53 22.32 -13.32 11.89
C SER A 53 21.54 -14.04 10.82
N GLN A 54 20.24 -14.19 11.04
CA GLN A 54 19.26 -14.70 10.10
C GLN A 54 18.22 -13.63 9.85
N GLU A 55 17.84 -13.42 8.63
CA GLU A 55 16.87 -12.43 8.21
C GLU A 55 15.55 -12.54 8.97
N LYS A 56 14.97 -13.75 9.09
CA LYS A 56 13.71 -13.98 9.81
C LYS A 56 13.69 -13.40 11.22
N ASN A 57 14.84 -13.39 11.91
CA ASN A 57 14.96 -12.91 13.29
C ASN A 57 15.01 -11.38 13.33
N ILE A 58 15.72 -10.75 12.40
CA ILE A 58 15.79 -9.29 12.26
C ILE A 58 14.41 -8.76 11.91
N ASN A 59 13.79 -9.30 10.87
CA ASN A 59 12.46 -8.90 10.40
C ASN A 59 11.42 -9.01 11.52
N PHE A 60 11.45 -10.08 12.30
CA PHE A 60 10.51 -10.30 13.41
C PHE A 60 10.65 -9.24 14.51
N LYS A 61 11.88 -8.94 14.91
CA LYS A 61 12.15 -7.95 15.96
C LYS A 61 11.72 -6.56 15.54
N VAL A 62 12.12 -6.12 14.34
CA VAL A 62 11.74 -4.79 13.81
C VAL A 62 10.23 -4.68 13.64
N SER A 63 9.57 -5.74 13.16
CA SER A 63 8.11 -5.79 12.99
C SER A 63 7.37 -5.63 14.32
N ASN A 64 7.81 -6.35 15.35
CA ASN A 64 7.21 -6.24 16.69
C ASN A 64 7.41 -4.84 17.27
N ARG A 65 8.63 -4.31 17.17
CA ARG A 65 8.92 -2.97 17.68
C ARG A 65 8.14 -1.87 16.96
N LEU A 66 7.96 -2.00 15.63
CA LEU A 66 7.09 -1.11 14.85
C LEU A 66 5.66 -1.12 15.38
N GLY A 67 5.11 -2.31 15.62
CA GLY A 67 3.74 -2.42 16.14
C GLY A 67 3.59 -1.85 17.54
N GLU A 68 4.58 -2.03 18.43
CA GLU A 68 4.59 -1.39 19.74
C GLU A 68 4.54 0.14 19.61
N LEU A 69 5.42 0.73 18.78
CA LEU A 69 5.46 2.17 18.53
C LEU A 69 4.14 2.72 17.98
N ILE A 70 3.51 1.99 17.06
CA ILE A 70 2.19 2.38 16.54
C ILE A 70 1.13 2.31 17.64
N LYS A 71 1.10 1.24 18.42
CA LYS A 71 0.13 1.06 19.50
C LYS A 71 0.27 2.09 20.61
N GLU A 72 1.51 2.45 20.96
CA GLU A 72 1.81 3.49 21.94
C GLU A 72 1.30 4.88 21.49
N ALA A 73 1.54 5.24 20.21
CA ALA A 73 1.20 6.56 19.68
C ALA A 73 -0.26 6.68 19.18
N TYR A 74 -0.85 5.58 18.73
CA TYR A 74 -2.19 5.51 18.11
C TYR A 74 -2.97 4.28 18.64
N PRO A 75 -3.44 4.32 19.90
CA PRO A 75 -4.15 3.17 20.52
C PRO A 75 -5.41 2.73 19.76
N GLU A 76 -6.00 3.65 18.96
CA GLU A 76 -7.17 3.39 18.13
C GLU A 76 -6.85 2.61 16.84
N VAL A 77 -5.57 2.53 16.46
CA VAL A 77 -5.14 1.75 15.28
C VAL A 77 -5.09 0.27 15.64
N LYS A 78 -5.78 -0.54 14.83
CA LYS A 78 -5.74 -2.00 14.96
C LYS A 78 -4.51 -2.54 14.24
N ILE A 79 -3.67 -3.27 14.98
CA ILE A 79 -2.49 -3.94 14.42
C ILE A 79 -2.78 -5.43 14.31
N ILE A 80 -2.42 -6.01 13.18
CA ILE A 80 -2.46 -7.45 12.92
C ILE A 80 -1.07 -7.83 12.39
N TYR A 81 -0.51 -8.89 12.97
CA TYR A 81 0.74 -9.47 12.47
C TYR A 81 0.45 -10.72 11.65
N THR A 82 1.22 -10.95 10.60
CA THR A 82 1.14 -12.20 9.83
C THR A 82 1.65 -13.38 10.65
N ARG A 83 2.65 -13.15 11.50
CA ARG A 83 3.14 -14.09 12.50
C ARG A 83 3.49 -13.39 13.81
N THR A 84 3.27 -14.08 14.93
CA THR A 84 3.60 -13.61 16.29
C THR A 84 4.63 -14.50 16.97
N THR A 85 5.09 -15.52 16.26
CA THR A 85 6.12 -16.47 16.71
C THR A 85 7.03 -16.84 15.52
N ASP A 86 8.05 -17.68 15.75
CA ASP A 86 8.92 -18.17 14.68
C ASP A 86 8.26 -19.34 13.93
N VAL A 87 7.33 -19.02 13.03
CA VAL A 87 6.61 -19.97 12.17
C VAL A 87 6.68 -19.53 10.71
N LYS A 88 6.72 -20.51 9.79
CA LYS A 88 6.63 -20.24 8.35
C LYS A 88 5.19 -19.95 7.96
N ILE A 89 4.95 -18.82 7.30
CA ILE A 89 3.65 -18.45 6.72
C ILE A 89 3.83 -18.33 5.20
N PRO A 90 3.07 -19.11 4.39
CA PRO A 90 3.08 -19.02 2.93
C PRO A 90 2.79 -17.60 2.44
N LEU A 91 3.42 -17.17 1.32
CA LEU A 91 3.26 -15.79 0.80
C LEU A 91 1.79 -15.44 0.52
N ALA A 92 1.06 -16.35 -0.12
CA ALA A 92 -0.38 -16.16 -0.37
C ALA A 92 -1.15 -15.93 0.94
N ARG A 93 -0.83 -16.68 2.00
CA ARG A 93 -1.50 -16.56 3.29
C ARG A 93 -1.27 -15.22 3.98
N ARG A 94 -0.08 -14.61 3.81
CA ARG A 94 0.23 -13.28 4.35
C ARG A 94 -0.70 -12.21 3.78
N ALA A 95 -0.87 -12.18 2.46
CA ALA A 95 -1.83 -11.31 1.79
C ALA A 95 -3.28 -11.61 2.18
N ASP A 96 -3.67 -12.89 2.30
CA ASP A 96 -5.00 -13.29 2.72
C ASP A 96 -5.36 -12.79 4.13
N ILE A 97 -4.40 -12.78 5.06
CA ILE A 97 -4.59 -12.21 6.40
C ILE A 97 -4.99 -10.73 6.29
N ALA A 98 -4.27 -9.96 5.48
CA ALA A 98 -4.54 -8.54 5.27
C ALA A 98 -5.90 -8.32 4.58
N ASN A 99 -6.20 -9.07 3.52
CA ASN A 99 -7.44 -8.96 2.76
C ASN A 99 -8.66 -9.32 3.61
N LYS A 100 -8.61 -10.42 4.36
CA LYS A 100 -9.70 -10.85 5.27
C LYS A 100 -9.92 -9.86 6.41
N ALA A 101 -8.87 -9.19 6.86
CA ALA A 101 -8.98 -8.16 7.88
C ALA A 101 -9.55 -6.84 7.34
N ASN A 102 -9.74 -6.70 6.01
CA ASN A 102 -10.01 -5.43 5.34
C ASN A 102 -9.02 -4.35 5.80
N ALA A 103 -7.74 -4.67 5.80
CA ALA A 103 -6.70 -3.79 6.27
C ALA A 103 -6.62 -2.52 5.41
N ASN A 104 -6.21 -1.42 6.04
CA ASN A 104 -5.98 -0.14 5.36
C ASN A 104 -4.56 -0.02 4.84
N LEU A 105 -3.62 -0.75 5.43
CA LEU A 105 -2.21 -0.81 5.01
C LEU A 105 -1.65 -2.21 5.23
N PHE A 106 -0.72 -2.59 4.34
CA PHE A 106 0.13 -3.76 4.49
C PHE A 106 1.60 -3.33 4.40
N ILE A 107 2.38 -3.65 5.42
CA ILE A 107 3.81 -3.33 5.51
C ILE A 107 4.57 -4.63 5.72
N SER A 108 5.27 -5.10 4.69
CA SER A 108 6.17 -6.26 4.76
C SER A 108 7.58 -5.80 5.09
N ILE A 109 8.27 -6.50 5.97
CA ILE A 109 9.60 -6.16 6.48
C ILE A 109 10.56 -7.30 6.18
N HIS A 110 11.63 -6.98 5.46
CA HIS A 110 12.68 -7.86 4.97
C HIS A 110 14.07 -7.28 5.18
N SER A 111 15.09 -8.09 4.94
CA SER A 111 16.50 -7.69 4.98
C SER A 111 17.23 -8.24 3.75
N ASN A 112 17.55 -7.36 2.84
CA ASN A 112 18.08 -7.67 1.51
C ASN A 112 19.39 -8.49 1.52
N ALA A 113 19.62 -9.19 0.45
CA ALA A 113 20.88 -9.90 0.23
C ALA A 113 21.38 -9.74 -1.21
N SER A 114 22.70 -9.74 -1.38
CA SER A 114 23.32 -9.68 -2.70
C SER A 114 24.58 -10.56 -2.74
N LYS A 115 24.84 -11.14 -3.92
CA LYS A 115 26.15 -11.77 -4.21
C LYS A 115 27.28 -10.74 -4.18
N ASN A 116 26.99 -9.50 -4.55
CA ASN A 116 27.90 -8.38 -4.38
C ASN A 116 27.90 -7.92 -2.91
N ARG A 117 28.94 -8.29 -2.16
CA ARG A 117 29.09 -7.95 -0.74
C ARG A 117 29.30 -6.45 -0.47
N ASN A 118 29.50 -5.64 -1.50
CA ASN A 118 29.57 -4.18 -1.39
C ASN A 118 28.19 -3.51 -1.50
N ALA A 119 27.16 -4.23 -1.97
CA ALA A 119 25.79 -3.72 -1.94
C ALA A 119 25.39 -3.42 -0.50
N ASN A 120 24.83 -2.23 -0.24
CA ASN A 120 24.50 -1.75 1.10
C ASN A 120 23.38 -0.70 1.05
N GLY A 121 22.76 -0.44 2.19
CA GLY A 121 21.73 0.58 2.36
C GLY A 121 20.31 0.03 2.43
N CYS A 122 19.38 0.85 2.93
CA CYS A 122 17.95 0.51 3.03
C CYS A 122 17.16 0.95 1.80
N GLN A 123 16.12 0.23 1.48
CA GLN A 123 15.26 0.47 0.31
C GLN A 123 13.80 0.13 0.60
N THR A 124 12.86 0.86 0.00
CA THR A 124 11.45 0.54 0.09
C THR A 124 10.88 0.25 -1.29
N PHE A 125 10.09 -0.81 -1.38
CA PHE A 125 9.51 -1.27 -2.63
C PHE A 125 7.99 -1.16 -2.64
N THR A 126 7.46 -0.85 -3.83
CA THR A 126 6.05 -1.02 -4.19
C THR A 126 5.91 -2.11 -5.24
N LEU A 127 4.69 -2.60 -5.44
CA LEU A 127 4.42 -3.55 -6.52
C LEU A 127 4.64 -2.88 -7.88
N GLY A 128 5.30 -3.57 -8.80
CA GLY A 128 5.50 -3.11 -10.19
C GLY A 128 6.43 -4.01 -10.99
N ALA A 129 6.77 -3.59 -12.21
CA ALA A 129 7.57 -4.37 -13.14
C ALA A 129 9.05 -4.58 -12.74
N GLY A 130 9.53 -3.73 -11.85
CA GLY A 130 10.97 -3.61 -11.58
C GLY A 130 11.67 -2.68 -12.57
N SER A 131 12.15 -1.56 -12.06
CA SER A 131 12.77 -0.51 -12.87
C SER A 131 14.20 -0.88 -13.33
N ASP A 132 14.86 -1.76 -12.60
CA ASP A 132 16.26 -2.15 -12.83
C ASP A 132 16.50 -3.63 -12.46
N ALA A 133 17.67 -4.13 -12.85
CA ALA A 133 18.06 -5.53 -12.64
C ALA A 133 18.15 -5.91 -11.16
N GLU A 134 18.52 -4.96 -10.30
CA GLU A 134 18.70 -5.19 -8.86
C GLU A 134 17.36 -5.35 -8.16
N ALA A 135 16.38 -4.49 -8.49
CA ALA A 135 15.00 -4.59 -8.01
C ALA A 135 14.34 -5.91 -8.44
N LYS A 136 14.57 -6.32 -9.70
CA LYS A 136 14.09 -7.63 -10.20
C LYS A 136 14.73 -8.78 -9.44
N ALA A 137 16.04 -8.73 -9.20
CA ALA A 137 16.75 -9.77 -8.46
C ALA A 137 16.26 -9.90 -7.02
N ALA A 138 15.97 -8.77 -6.34
CA ALA A 138 15.38 -8.78 -5.00
C ALA A 138 14.02 -9.48 -4.99
N ALA A 139 13.12 -9.11 -5.92
CA ALA A 139 11.81 -9.76 -6.01
C ALA A 139 11.90 -11.25 -6.36
N MET A 140 12.82 -11.63 -7.25
CA MET A 140 13.04 -13.05 -7.59
C MET A 140 13.53 -13.83 -6.36
N TYR A 141 14.45 -13.27 -5.59
CA TYR A 141 14.96 -13.88 -4.37
C TYR A 141 13.84 -14.10 -3.35
N GLU A 142 13.05 -13.08 -3.06
CA GLU A 142 11.94 -13.18 -2.10
C GLU A 142 10.81 -14.12 -2.56
N ASN A 143 10.55 -14.16 -3.87
CA ASN A 143 9.50 -15.02 -4.41
C ASN A 143 9.93 -16.49 -4.48
N GLU A 144 11.24 -16.79 -4.49
CA GLU A 144 11.74 -18.17 -4.62
C GLU A 144 11.27 -19.10 -3.47
N VAL A 145 10.90 -18.52 -2.32
CA VAL A 145 10.37 -19.26 -1.17
C VAL A 145 9.12 -20.09 -1.50
N ILE A 146 8.32 -19.70 -2.51
CA ILE A 146 7.11 -20.42 -2.91
C ILE A 146 7.42 -21.85 -3.37
N LEU A 147 8.62 -22.11 -3.92
CA LEU A 147 9.03 -23.44 -4.38
C LEU A 147 9.12 -24.45 -3.23
N SER A 148 9.18 -23.97 -1.99
CA SER A 148 9.17 -24.79 -0.77
C SER A 148 7.81 -24.80 -0.06
N GLU A 149 6.76 -24.28 -0.70
CA GLU A 149 5.39 -24.30 -0.20
C GLU A 149 4.64 -25.52 -0.74
N GLU A 150 3.81 -26.11 0.11
CA GLU A 150 2.90 -27.18 -0.34
C GLU A 150 1.89 -26.64 -1.36
N ASN A 151 1.65 -27.39 -2.45
CA ASN A 151 0.72 -27.01 -3.52
C ASN A 151 1.02 -25.66 -4.21
N PHE A 152 2.32 -25.29 -4.33
CA PHE A 152 2.69 -24.00 -4.92
C PHE A 152 2.19 -23.85 -6.36
N GLU A 153 2.20 -24.92 -7.17
CA GLU A 153 1.74 -24.87 -8.57
C GLU A 153 0.27 -24.48 -8.68
N GLU A 154 -0.60 -25.04 -7.82
CA GLU A 154 -2.01 -24.71 -7.77
C GLU A 154 -2.24 -23.29 -7.22
N THR A 155 -1.52 -22.93 -6.15
CA THR A 155 -1.66 -21.65 -5.44
C THR A 155 -1.23 -20.49 -6.33
N TYR A 156 -0.13 -20.65 -7.08
CA TYR A 156 0.46 -19.57 -7.90
C TYR A 156 0.24 -19.76 -9.40
N LYS A 157 -0.59 -20.75 -9.81
CA LYS A 157 -1.06 -20.95 -11.19
C LYS A 157 0.07 -20.97 -12.22
N GLY A 158 1.13 -21.71 -11.94
CA GLY A 158 2.27 -21.87 -12.83
C GLY A 158 3.23 -20.66 -12.89
N PHE A 159 3.13 -19.73 -11.96
CA PHE A 159 4.14 -18.68 -11.82
C PHE A 159 5.47 -19.33 -11.41
N ASP A 160 6.50 -19.16 -12.25
CA ASP A 160 7.86 -19.57 -11.95
C ASP A 160 8.66 -18.37 -11.43
N PRO A 161 9.08 -18.36 -10.14
CA PRO A 161 9.83 -17.26 -9.56
C PRO A 161 11.23 -17.08 -10.15
N ARG A 162 11.74 -18.05 -10.92
CA ARG A 162 13.06 -18.01 -11.57
C ARG A 162 12.98 -17.55 -13.01
N SER A 163 11.78 -17.50 -13.61
CA SER A 163 11.58 -17.10 -15.00
C SER A 163 11.23 -15.62 -15.11
N SER A 164 12.04 -14.88 -15.87
CA SER A 164 11.76 -13.45 -16.15
C SER A 164 10.41 -13.23 -16.83
N GLU A 165 9.95 -14.21 -17.62
CA GLU A 165 8.66 -14.17 -18.32
C GLU A 165 7.50 -14.13 -17.33
N SER A 166 7.60 -14.83 -16.21
CA SER A 166 6.58 -14.82 -15.15
C SER A 166 6.36 -13.43 -14.57
N TYR A 167 7.38 -12.56 -14.58
CA TYR A 167 7.29 -11.20 -14.05
C TYR A 167 6.64 -10.20 -15.00
N ILE A 168 6.43 -10.54 -16.28
CA ILE A 168 5.73 -9.68 -17.25
C ILE A 168 4.32 -9.34 -16.77
N ILE A 169 3.67 -10.26 -16.05
CA ILE A 169 2.35 -10.03 -15.49
C ILE A 169 2.29 -8.79 -14.57
N PHE A 170 3.38 -8.50 -13.85
CA PHE A 170 3.44 -7.34 -12.94
C PHE A 170 3.58 -6.00 -13.68
N GLU A 171 4.01 -6.02 -14.96
CA GLU A 171 3.99 -4.84 -15.83
C GLU A 171 2.56 -4.41 -16.15
N LEU A 172 1.65 -5.37 -16.20
CA LEU A 172 0.25 -5.16 -16.53
C LEU A 172 -0.62 -4.80 -15.32
N MET A 173 -0.11 -5.01 -14.11
CA MET A 173 -0.89 -4.88 -12.88
C MET A 173 -0.52 -3.60 -12.13
N ARG A 174 -1.24 -2.52 -12.41
CA ARG A 174 -1.24 -1.34 -11.53
C ARG A 174 -2.56 -1.24 -10.78
N SER A 175 -2.48 -1.25 -9.46
CA SER A 175 -3.65 -1.14 -8.60
C SER A 175 -4.06 0.32 -8.38
N HIS A 176 -5.34 0.52 -8.03
CA HIS A 176 -5.86 1.80 -7.57
C HIS A 176 -5.04 2.34 -6.36
N ASP A 177 -4.49 1.44 -5.57
CA ASP A 177 -3.74 1.75 -4.36
C ASP A 177 -2.24 2.04 -4.61
N MET A 178 -1.79 2.01 -5.88
CA MET A 178 -0.38 2.26 -6.24
C MET A 178 0.10 3.64 -5.79
N GLU A 179 -0.69 4.68 -6.06
CA GLU A 179 -0.35 6.05 -5.65
C GLU A 179 -0.18 6.16 -4.13
N GLN A 180 -1.07 5.51 -3.39
CA GLN A 180 -1.02 5.48 -1.93
C GLN A 180 0.16 4.66 -1.43
N SER A 181 0.48 3.55 -2.11
CA SER A 181 1.66 2.74 -1.81
C SER A 181 2.95 3.51 -2.02
N VAL A 182 3.08 4.25 -3.13
CA VAL A 182 4.25 5.09 -3.42
C VAL A 182 4.41 6.19 -2.35
N LYS A 183 3.34 6.89 -1.99
CA LYS A 183 3.38 7.91 -0.92
C LYS A 183 3.83 7.32 0.42
N LEU A 184 3.28 6.16 0.79
CA LEU A 184 3.70 5.47 2.01
C LEU A 184 5.17 5.06 1.92
N ALA A 185 5.61 4.49 0.78
CA ALA A 185 6.99 4.06 0.57
C ALA A 185 7.98 5.23 0.69
N GLU A 186 7.68 6.38 0.09
CA GLU A 186 8.51 7.59 0.17
C GLU A 186 8.64 8.10 1.61
N MET A 187 7.53 8.12 2.36
CA MET A 187 7.52 8.56 3.76
C MET A 187 8.34 7.60 4.65
N VAL A 188 8.15 6.29 4.45
CA VAL A 188 8.90 5.25 5.18
C VAL A 188 10.38 5.30 4.84
N GLN A 189 10.73 5.41 3.55
CA GLN A 189 12.13 5.51 3.12
C GLN A 189 12.84 6.70 3.75
N ARG A 190 12.25 7.90 3.66
CA ARG A 190 12.80 9.10 4.33
C ARG A 190 12.96 8.91 5.84
N GLY A 191 11.97 8.26 6.47
CA GLY A 191 12.00 7.98 7.90
C GLY A 191 13.17 7.08 8.29
N MET A 192 13.40 6.00 7.54
CA MET A 192 14.50 5.06 7.77
C MET A 192 15.87 5.72 7.58
N VAL A 193 16.05 6.42 6.46
CA VAL A 193 17.31 7.12 6.16
C VAL A 193 17.65 8.14 7.26
N LYS A 194 16.64 8.90 7.72
CA LYS A 194 16.83 9.89 8.79
C LYS A 194 17.15 9.25 10.14
N SER A 195 16.64 8.07 10.43
CA SER A 195 16.76 7.42 11.74
C SER A 195 17.94 6.47 11.84
N SER A 196 18.40 5.90 10.72
CA SER A 196 19.51 4.95 10.66
C SER A 196 20.76 5.60 10.04
N ALA A 197 21.89 4.91 10.14
CA ALA A 197 23.13 5.31 9.48
C ALA A 197 23.32 4.58 8.12
N LEU A 198 22.26 3.98 7.59
CA LEU A 198 22.30 3.23 6.35
C LEU A 198 22.19 4.16 5.13
N ASN A 199 22.81 3.76 4.03
CA ASN A 199 22.71 4.49 2.78
C ASN A 199 21.28 4.46 2.23
N ASP A 200 20.87 5.56 1.59
CA ASP A 200 19.58 5.68 0.92
C ASP A 200 19.63 5.06 -0.46
N ARG A 201 18.83 4.03 -0.69
CA ARG A 201 18.63 3.43 -2.01
C ARG A 201 17.31 3.85 -2.68
N GLY A 202 16.56 4.72 -2.00
CA GLY A 202 15.31 5.27 -2.51
C GLY A 202 14.15 4.29 -2.52
N VAL A 203 13.14 4.67 -3.29
CA VAL A 203 11.94 3.85 -3.53
C VAL A 203 11.99 3.28 -4.93
N SER A 204 11.76 1.98 -5.04
CA SER A 204 11.67 1.26 -6.33
C SER A 204 10.37 0.46 -6.42
N SER A 205 10.13 -0.14 -7.59
CA SER A 205 9.03 -1.09 -7.77
C SER A 205 9.57 -2.42 -8.26
N ALA A 206 8.97 -3.53 -7.79
CA ALA A 206 9.31 -4.86 -8.29
C ALA A 206 8.15 -5.85 -8.11
N GLY A 207 8.23 -7.01 -8.74
CA GLY A 207 7.19 -8.02 -8.79
C GLY A 207 7.14 -8.91 -7.54
N PHE A 208 7.00 -8.33 -6.36
CA PHE A 208 6.85 -9.10 -5.11
C PHE A 208 5.47 -9.76 -5.02
N LEU A 209 5.44 -11.09 -4.97
CA LEU A 209 4.19 -11.86 -4.88
C LEU A 209 3.36 -11.52 -3.65
N VAL A 210 4.01 -11.25 -2.52
CA VAL A 210 3.31 -10.89 -1.28
C VAL A 210 2.52 -9.60 -1.43
N LEU A 211 3.01 -8.63 -2.23
CA LEU A 211 2.30 -7.38 -2.52
C LEU A 211 1.25 -7.53 -3.62
N HIS A 212 1.48 -8.45 -4.56
CA HIS A 212 0.60 -8.69 -5.70
C HIS A 212 -0.83 -9.08 -5.30
N ARG A 213 -0.98 -9.85 -4.23
CA ARG A 213 -2.27 -10.37 -3.76
C ARG A 213 -3.00 -9.45 -2.79
N THR A 214 -2.38 -8.36 -2.34
CA THR A 214 -3.01 -7.38 -1.45
C THR A 214 -3.99 -6.47 -2.20
N VAL A 215 -5.08 -6.07 -1.53
CA VAL A 215 -6.12 -5.19 -2.09
C VAL A 215 -6.18 -3.83 -1.36
N MET A 216 -5.08 -3.43 -0.74
CA MET A 216 -4.89 -2.16 -0.05
C MET A 216 -3.50 -1.60 -0.37
N PRO A 217 -3.20 -0.33 -0.05
CA PRO A 217 -1.85 0.21 -0.12
C PRO A 217 -0.85 -0.70 0.60
N SER A 218 0.21 -1.08 -0.10
CA SER A 218 1.16 -2.08 0.37
C SER A 218 2.58 -1.75 -0.05
N ILE A 219 3.53 -1.99 0.86
CA ILE A 219 4.96 -1.79 0.66
C ILE A 219 5.75 -2.98 1.20
N LEU A 220 6.95 -3.19 0.64
CA LEU A 220 7.96 -4.06 1.19
C LEU A 220 9.19 -3.22 1.52
N VAL A 221 9.66 -3.36 2.74
CA VAL A 221 10.78 -2.60 3.30
C VAL A 221 11.98 -3.51 3.44
N GLU A 222 13.06 -3.16 2.77
CA GLU A 222 14.38 -3.77 2.92
C GLU A 222 15.20 -2.95 3.90
N LEU A 223 15.41 -3.50 5.08
CA LEU A 223 16.06 -2.80 6.20
C LEU A 223 17.51 -2.47 5.94
N GLY A 224 18.19 -3.26 5.10
CA GLY A 224 19.58 -3.18 4.74
C GLY A 224 20.08 -4.52 4.21
N PHE A 225 21.31 -4.61 3.75
CA PHE A 225 21.87 -5.85 3.21
C PHE A 225 22.49 -6.71 4.31
N ILE A 226 21.81 -7.79 4.68
CA ILE A 226 22.36 -8.77 5.65
C ILE A 226 23.67 -9.42 5.14
N SER A 227 23.85 -9.44 3.82
CA SER A 227 25.07 -9.92 3.17
C SER A 227 26.26 -8.96 3.27
N ASN A 228 26.03 -7.67 3.62
CA ASN A 228 27.06 -6.67 3.83
C ASN A 228 27.39 -6.59 5.34
N SER A 229 28.67 -6.73 5.71
CA SER A 229 29.03 -6.79 7.13
C SER A 229 28.79 -5.50 7.92
N LYS A 230 28.79 -4.33 7.26
CA LYS A 230 28.46 -3.05 7.91
C LYS A 230 26.97 -2.96 8.16
N ASP A 231 26.16 -3.22 7.14
CA ASP A 231 24.69 -3.22 7.26
C ASP A 231 24.25 -4.28 8.28
N GLU A 232 24.77 -5.52 8.21
CA GLU A 232 24.46 -6.57 9.17
C GLU A 232 24.74 -6.12 10.61
N SER A 233 25.86 -5.43 10.85
CA SER A 233 26.18 -4.93 12.19
C SER A 233 25.17 -3.90 12.71
N VAL A 234 24.53 -3.16 11.81
CA VAL A 234 23.47 -2.20 12.16
C VAL A 234 22.14 -2.91 12.34
N ILE A 235 21.65 -3.62 11.30
CA ILE A 235 20.29 -4.19 11.30
C ILE A 235 20.09 -5.31 12.33
N ALA A 236 21.16 -6.03 12.70
CA ALA A 236 21.11 -7.09 13.70
C ALA A 236 21.34 -6.59 15.14
N SER A 237 21.67 -5.30 15.33
CA SER A 237 21.88 -4.71 16.66
C SER A 237 20.55 -4.25 17.27
N LYS A 238 20.49 -4.25 18.62
CA LYS A 238 19.32 -3.71 19.35
C LYS A 238 19.07 -2.22 19.05
N GLU A 239 20.14 -1.44 18.90
CA GLU A 239 20.05 -0.03 18.54
C GLU A 239 19.51 0.16 17.11
N GLY A 240 20.00 -0.64 16.16
CA GLY A 240 19.51 -0.62 14.77
C GLY A 240 18.06 -1.06 14.66
N GLU A 241 17.64 -2.09 15.41
CA GLU A 241 16.24 -2.52 15.53
C GLU A 241 15.32 -1.35 15.93
N GLU A 242 15.67 -0.62 17.02
CA GLU A 242 14.91 0.54 17.49
C GLU A 242 14.91 1.68 16.47
N LYS A 243 16.06 2.02 15.86
CA LYS A 243 16.19 3.10 14.89
C LYS A 243 15.40 2.82 13.61
N LEU A 244 15.47 1.61 13.08
CA LEU A 244 14.75 1.22 11.87
C LEU A 244 13.25 1.14 12.11
N ALA A 245 12.80 0.52 13.20
CA ALA A 245 11.39 0.49 13.57
C ALA A 245 10.84 1.91 13.76
N ARG A 246 11.59 2.80 14.38
CA ARG A 246 11.22 4.22 14.55
C ARG A 246 11.20 4.97 13.23
N GLY A 247 12.10 4.67 12.31
CA GLY A 247 12.11 5.24 10.97
C GLY A 247 10.84 4.86 10.18
N ILE A 248 10.49 3.59 10.19
CA ILE A 248 9.25 3.08 9.56
C ILE A 248 8.02 3.69 10.25
N PHE A 249 8.02 3.74 11.58
CA PHE A 249 6.96 4.38 12.37
C PHE A 249 6.77 5.86 12.00
N ASN A 250 7.84 6.63 11.84
CA ASN A 250 7.76 8.05 11.47
C ASN A 250 7.10 8.22 10.10
N GLY A 251 7.45 7.39 9.11
CA GLY A 251 6.80 7.36 7.81
C GLY A 251 5.33 6.96 7.89
N PHE A 252 5.01 5.92 8.66
CA PHE A 252 3.63 5.54 8.95
C PHE A 252 2.84 6.67 9.61
N ALA A 253 3.39 7.33 10.62
CA ALA A 253 2.74 8.40 11.35
C ALA A 253 2.43 9.62 10.45
N GLU A 254 3.35 9.97 9.54
CA GLU A 254 3.12 10.99 8.51
C GLU A 254 1.96 10.60 7.59
N TYR A 255 1.99 9.36 7.08
CA TYR A 255 0.93 8.82 6.23
C TYR A 255 -0.43 8.78 6.97
N TYR A 256 -0.46 8.29 8.21
CA TYR A 256 -1.68 8.18 9.00
C TYR A 256 -2.33 9.54 9.30
N LYS A 257 -1.54 10.58 9.53
CA LYS A 257 -2.04 11.95 9.70
C LYS A 257 -2.77 12.45 8.46
N LEU A 258 -2.29 12.10 7.27
CA LEU A 258 -2.86 12.57 6.01
C LEU A 258 -4.05 11.73 5.54
N TYR A 259 -4.02 10.41 5.78
CA TYR A 259 -4.96 9.47 5.17
C TYR A 259 -5.72 8.59 6.17
N GLY A 260 -5.30 8.53 7.43
CA GLY A 260 -5.84 7.58 8.44
C GLY A 260 -7.18 7.97 9.04
N LYS A 261 -7.53 9.25 9.08
CA LYS A 261 -8.76 9.72 9.76
C LYS A 261 -10.00 9.77 8.88
N GLY A 262 -9.99 9.11 7.69
CA GLY A 262 -11.13 9.07 6.78
C GLY A 262 -11.52 10.47 6.28
N LYS A 263 -12.20 10.55 5.16
CA LYS A 263 -12.55 11.73 4.33
C LYS A 263 -13.07 13.03 5.03
N GLU A 264 -12.94 13.20 6.32
CA GLU A 264 -13.37 14.44 7.01
C GLU A 264 -12.44 15.63 6.75
N THR A 265 -11.13 15.38 6.56
CA THR A 265 -10.18 16.45 6.21
C THR A 265 -10.20 16.80 4.72
N ALA A 266 -10.59 15.86 3.86
CA ALA A 266 -10.79 16.12 2.43
C ALA A 266 -12.09 16.89 2.14
N LYS A 267 -13.10 16.78 3.02
CA LYS A 267 -14.38 17.49 2.88
C LYS A 267 -14.30 18.97 3.28
N ALA A 268 -13.36 19.32 4.16
CA ALA A 268 -13.12 20.73 4.53
C ALA A 268 -12.38 21.51 3.44
N ALA A 269 -11.58 20.83 2.58
CA ALA A 269 -10.93 21.45 1.43
C ALA A 269 -11.79 21.44 0.15
N ALA A 270 -12.82 20.59 0.08
CA ALA A 270 -13.71 20.46 -1.09
C ALA A 270 -14.98 21.31 -1.02
N ALA A 271 -15.20 22.07 0.08
CA ALA A 271 -16.40 22.89 0.28
C ALA A 271 -16.35 24.28 -0.38
N GLN A 272 -15.35 24.57 -1.19
CA GLN A 272 -15.20 25.87 -1.90
C GLN A 272 -15.00 25.73 -3.40
N GLU A 273 -15.71 24.87 -4.09
CA GLU A 273 -15.75 24.95 -5.56
C GLU A 273 -17.17 24.73 -6.09
N ALA A 274 -17.64 25.76 -6.77
CA ALA A 274 -18.91 25.81 -7.50
C ALA A 274 -18.89 24.83 -8.70
N PRO A 275 -20.04 24.37 -9.21
CA PRO A 275 -20.12 23.36 -10.26
C PRO A 275 -19.66 23.95 -11.60
N VAL A 276 -18.65 23.35 -12.20
CA VAL A 276 -18.27 23.59 -13.59
C VAL A 276 -19.17 22.75 -14.48
N LYS A 277 -19.77 23.42 -15.47
CA LYS A 277 -20.67 22.87 -16.48
C LYS A 277 -20.09 21.63 -17.17
N GLU A 278 -20.89 20.58 -17.20
CA GLU A 278 -20.66 19.41 -18.03
C GLU A 278 -20.87 19.81 -19.52
N GLU A 279 -19.81 19.70 -20.31
CA GLU A 279 -19.93 19.61 -21.76
C GLU A 279 -20.18 18.17 -22.15
N SER A 280 -21.24 17.98 -22.91
CA SER A 280 -21.78 16.73 -23.38
C SER A 280 -20.78 15.95 -24.22
N THR A 281 -20.47 14.73 -23.83
CA THR A 281 -19.94 13.71 -24.74
C THR A 281 -20.92 12.55 -24.83
N THR A 282 -21.25 12.25 -26.06
CA THR A 282 -22.07 11.19 -26.61
C THR A 282 -22.08 9.90 -25.81
N GLU A 283 -23.28 9.38 -25.57
CA GLU A 283 -23.59 8.06 -25.03
C GLU A 283 -22.85 6.96 -25.80
N ARG A 284 -21.86 6.33 -25.11
CA ARG A 284 -21.26 5.06 -25.51
C ARG A 284 -21.49 4.06 -24.39
N SER A 285 -22.32 3.08 -24.68
CA SER A 285 -22.83 2.09 -23.75
C SER A 285 -21.75 1.11 -23.28
N GLY A 286 -21.39 1.15 -21.99
CA GLY A 286 -20.93 -0.04 -21.24
C GLY A 286 -19.56 -0.61 -21.57
N ARG A 287 -18.76 -0.01 -22.47
CA ARG A 287 -17.39 -0.45 -22.76
C ARG A 287 -16.37 0.38 -22.04
N PRO A 288 -15.37 -0.25 -21.42
CA PRO A 288 -14.29 0.50 -20.79
C PRO A 288 -13.40 1.19 -21.82
N VAL A 289 -13.01 2.42 -21.54
CA VAL A 289 -12.04 3.19 -22.34
C VAL A 289 -10.74 3.28 -21.55
N PHE A 290 -9.64 2.90 -22.18
CA PHE A 290 -8.31 2.94 -21.59
C PHE A 290 -7.50 4.12 -22.12
N LYS A 291 -6.76 4.81 -21.25
CA LYS A 291 -5.87 5.92 -21.57
C LYS A 291 -4.53 5.75 -20.84
N ILE A 292 -3.48 6.42 -21.27
CA ILE A 292 -2.17 6.37 -20.61
C ILE A 292 -1.96 7.67 -19.84
N GLN A 293 -1.98 7.62 -18.51
CA GLN A 293 -1.61 8.78 -17.69
C GLN A 293 -0.11 8.98 -17.74
N ILE A 294 0.34 10.13 -18.20
CA ILE A 294 1.75 10.45 -18.43
C ILE A 294 2.34 11.39 -17.36
N MET A 295 1.50 12.18 -16.71
CA MET A 295 1.95 13.05 -15.63
C MET A 295 0.77 13.65 -14.84
N THR A 296 1.11 14.32 -13.74
CA THR A 296 0.18 15.15 -12.94
C THR A 296 0.74 16.55 -12.75
N SER A 297 -0.13 17.51 -12.45
CA SER A 297 0.25 18.88 -12.12
C SER A 297 -0.76 19.51 -11.15
N ASP A 298 -0.29 20.38 -10.28
CA ASP A 298 -1.11 21.22 -9.39
C ASP A 298 -1.79 22.39 -10.15
N LYS A 299 -1.25 22.71 -11.33
CA LYS A 299 -1.77 23.79 -12.21
C LYS A 299 -2.11 23.22 -13.58
N GLU A 300 -3.12 23.79 -14.20
CA GLU A 300 -3.50 23.44 -15.56
C GLU A 300 -2.41 23.82 -16.55
N LEU A 301 -2.04 22.87 -17.42
CA LEU A 301 -1.03 23.03 -18.46
C LEU A 301 -1.70 23.23 -19.81
N LYS A 302 -1.13 24.11 -20.63
CA LYS A 302 -1.58 24.29 -22.02
C LYS A 302 -1.23 23.04 -22.85
N GLY A 303 -2.04 22.71 -23.85
CA GLY A 303 -1.88 21.51 -24.68
C GLY A 303 -0.54 21.37 -25.43
N ASN A 304 0.25 22.47 -25.54
CA ASN A 304 1.59 22.49 -26.13
C ASN A 304 2.72 22.60 -25.10
N ASP A 305 2.45 22.29 -23.81
CA ASP A 305 3.45 22.38 -22.76
C ASP A 305 4.62 21.43 -23.05
N LYS A 306 5.86 21.95 -22.91
CA LYS A 306 7.10 21.21 -23.19
C LYS A 306 7.25 19.91 -22.40
N ARG A 307 6.61 19.81 -21.24
CA ARG A 307 6.59 18.61 -20.39
C ARG A 307 5.90 17.42 -21.06
N PHE A 308 5.03 17.64 -22.03
CA PHE A 308 4.41 16.57 -22.83
C PHE A 308 5.35 15.97 -23.87
N LYS A 309 6.57 16.51 -24.02
CA LYS A 309 7.63 15.97 -24.92
C LYS A 309 7.13 15.71 -26.35
N GLY A 310 6.26 16.60 -26.85
CA GLY A 310 5.68 16.51 -28.19
C GLY A 310 4.49 15.57 -28.32
N LEU A 311 3.99 14.97 -27.23
CA LEU A 311 2.78 14.18 -27.26
C LEU A 311 1.55 15.06 -27.09
N LYS A 312 0.45 14.71 -27.78
CA LYS A 312 -0.86 15.28 -27.49
C LYS A 312 -1.36 14.70 -26.17
N ALA A 313 -1.74 15.56 -25.24
CA ALA A 313 -2.23 15.15 -23.94
C ALA A 313 -3.64 15.69 -23.69
N ASP A 314 -4.52 14.81 -23.25
CA ASP A 314 -5.83 15.16 -22.70
C ASP A 314 -5.70 15.38 -21.20
N CYS A 315 -6.62 16.13 -20.62
CA CYS A 315 -6.59 16.47 -19.21
C CYS A 315 -7.89 16.10 -18.52
N TYR A 316 -7.79 15.55 -17.32
CA TYR A 316 -8.91 15.48 -16.40
C TYR A 316 -8.47 15.87 -14.99
N LYS A 317 -9.40 16.38 -14.19
CA LYS A 317 -9.13 16.82 -12.82
C LYS A 317 -9.71 15.81 -11.83
N GLU A 318 -8.87 15.35 -10.90
CA GLU A 318 -9.28 14.43 -9.85
C GLU A 318 -8.62 14.84 -8.54
N ASN A 319 -9.40 15.03 -7.49
CA ASN A 319 -8.94 15.46 -6.16
C ASN A 319 -8.12 16.77 -6.18
N GLY A 320 -8.51 17.75 -7.01
CA GLY A 320 -7.83 19.04 -7.13
C GLY A 320 -6.57 19.02 -8.01
N ILE A 321 -6.11 17.83 -8.47
CA ILE A 321 -4.90 17.66 -9.28
C ILE A 321 -5.28 17.44 -10.74
N TYR A 322 -4.58 18.11 -11.64
CA TYR A 322 -4.69 17.92 -13.09
C TYR A 322 -3.89 16.68 -13.49
N LYS A 323 -4.54 15.75 -14.17
CA LYS A 323 -3.95 14.49 -14.65
C LYS A 323 -3.98 14.49 -16.17
N TYR A 324 -2.83 14.25 -16.78
CA TYR A 324 -2.65 14.32 -18.23
C TYR A 324 -2.51 12.92 -18.79
N THR A 325 -3.33 12.62 -19.82
CA THR A 325 -3.35 11.31 -20.48
C THR A 325 -3.00 11.45 -21.95
N HIS A 326 -2.39 10.41 -22.49
CA HIS A 326 -2.08 10.28 -23.91
C HIS A 326 -2.68 8.99 -24.45
N GLY A 327 -3.27 9.07 -25.66
CA GLY A 327 -3.93 7.94 -26.29
C GLY A 327 -5.24 7.53 -25.60
N GLU A 328 -6.12 6.94 -26.40
CA GLU A 328 -7.42 6.44 -25.96
C GLU A 328 -7.81 5.23 -26.83
N SER A 329 -8.23 4.11 -26.21
CA SER A 329 -8.80 2.96 -26.92
C SER A 329 -9.72 2.16 -26.01
N GLU A 330 -10.73 1.52 -26.60
CA GLU A 330 -11.55 0.48 -25.96
C GLU A 330 -10.80 -0.86 -25.93
N ASP A 331 -9.78 -1.05 -26.80
CA ASP A 331 -8.92 -2.22 -26.78
C ASP A 331 -7.72 -2.00 -25.86
N TYR A 332 -7.68 -2.78 -24.80
CA TYR A 332 -6.59 -2.74 -23.82
C TYR A 332 -5.21 -3.05 -24.43
N ASN A 333 -5.17 -3.95 -25.44
CA ASN A 333 -3.88 -4.34 -26.07
C ASN A 333 -3.31 -3.22 -26.92
N GLU A 334 -4.15 -2.41 -27.58
CA GLU A 334 -3.72 -1.22 -28.32
C GLU A 334 -3.08 -0.18 -27.38
N ILE A 335 -3.70 0.07 -26.23
CA ILE A 335 -3.14 0.99 -25.23
C ILE A 335 -1.82 0.47 -24.63
N LEU A 336 -1.69 -0.86 -24.44
CA LEU A 336 -0.42 -1.46 -24.03
C LEU A 336 0.70 -1.22 -25.06
N LYS A 337 0.39 -1.38 -26.35
CA LYS A 337 1.34 -1.12 -27.42
C LYS A 337 1.77 0.35 -27.43
N LEU A 338 0.81 1.27 -27.39
CA LEU A 338 1.07 2.70 -27.35
C LEU A 338 1.90 3.10 -26.12
N LYS A 339 1.63 2.49 -24.95
CA LYS A 339 2.44 2.74 -23.74
C LYS A 339 3.90 2.35 -23.91
N ARG A 340 4.19 1.23 -24.61
CA ARG A 340 5.57 0.81 -24.91
C ARG A 340 6.28 1.80 -25.82
N GLU A 341 5.58 2.36 -26.80
CA GLU A 341 6.11 3.35 -27.74
C GLU A 341 6.53 4.65 -27.07
N ILE A 342 5.90 5.02 -25.97
CA ILE A 342 6.22 6.24 -25.22
C ILE A 342 7.07 6.01 -23.97
N ALA A 343 7.46 4.77 -23.66
CA ALA A 343 8.16 4.39 -22.42
C ALA A 343 9.49 5.14 -22.24
N ASP A 344 10.25 5.38 -23.31
CA ASP A 344 11.52 6.13 -23.26
C ASP A 344 11.32 7.60 -22.85
N LYS A 345 10.15 8.17 -23.21
CA LYS A 345 9.81 9.55 -22.91
C LYS A 345 9.18 9.69 -21.52
N PHE A 346 8.34 8.73 -21.13
CA PHE A 346 7.56 8.75 -19.88
C PHE A 346 7.67 7.41 -19.15
N LYS A 347 8.76 7.23 -18.44
CA LYS A 347 9.06 5.97 -17.71
C LYS A 347 7.98 5.61 -16.67
N ASP A 348 7.35 6.63 -16.07
CA ASP A 348 6.33 6.45 -15.03
C ASP A 348 4.89 6.48 -15.55
N ALA A 349 4.72 6.46 -16.90
CA ALA A 349 3.39 6.43 -17.49
C ALA A 349 2.63 5.14 -17.18
N PHE A 350 1.33 5.25 -16.89
CA PHE A 350 0.50 4.09 -16.58
C PHE A 350 -0.89 4.18 -17.21
N ILE A 351 -1.53 3.00 -17.37
CA ILE A 351 -2.86 2.91 -17.95
C ILE A 351 -3.91 3.23 -16.89
N VAL A 352 -4.87 4.05 -17.26
CA VAL A 352 -6.06 4.40 -16.50
C VAL A 352 -7.29 3.99 -17.31
N ALA A 353 -8.41 3.67 -16.64
CA ALA A 353 -9.63 3.26 -17.31
C ALA A 353 -10.81 4.15 -16.92
N PHE A 354 -11.70 4.34 -17.85
CA PHE A 354 -12.93 5.07 -17.70
C PHE A 354 -14.10 4.19 -18.17
N LEU A 355 -15.20 4.22 -17.43
CA LEU A 355 -16.46 3.60 -17.83
C LEU A 355 -17.52 4.70 -17.83
N ASP A 356 -18.21 4.87 -18.95
CA ASP A 356 -19.20 5.94 -19.15
C ASP A 356 -18.65 7.34 -18.76
N GLY A 357 -17.39 7.62 -19.17
CA GLY A 357 -16.71 8.89 -18.90
C GLY A 357 -16.20 9.07 -17.47
N LYS A 358 -16.50 8.15 -16.55
CA LYS A 358 -16.06 8.22 -15.15
C LYS A 358 -14.84 7.33 -14.91
N ARG A 359 -13.87 7.83 -14.14
CA ARG A 359 -12.71 7.06 -13.71
C ARG A 359 -13.15 5.81 -12.99
N THR A 360 -12.71 4.65 -13.47
CA THR A 360 -13.04 3.33 -12.88
C THR A 360 -11.78 2.56 -12.50
N ASP A 361 -11.97 1.49 -11.74
CA ASP A 361 -10.87 0.56 -11.43
C ASP A 361 -10.39 -0.13 -12.71
N THR A 362 -9.08 -0.03 -12.98
CA THR A 362 -8.48 -0.53 -14.22
C THR A 362 -8.58 -2.06 -14.33
N ARG A 363 -8.55 -2.80 -13.21
CA ARG A 363 -8.71 -4.27 -13.22
C ARG A 363 -10.12 -4.66 -13.59
N GLN A 364 -11.12 -3.99 -12.99
CA GLN A 364 -12.52 -4.23 -13.34
C GLN A 364 -12.78 -3.93 -14.83
N ALA A 365 -12.20 -2.84 -15.33
CA ALA A 365 -12.28 -2.49 -16.74
C ALA A 365 -11.62 -3.55 -17.65
N ILE A 366 -10.46 -4.08 -17.28
CA ILE A 366 -9.79 -5.17 -18.02
C ILE A 366 -10.62 -6.46 -17.98
N GLU A 367 -11.22 -6.79 -16.84
CA GLU A 367 -12.11 -7.96 -16.75
C GLU A 367 -13.38 -7.80 -17.62
N LEU A 368 -13.94 -6.60 -17.68
CA LEU A 368 -15.06 -6.29 -18.59
C LEU A 368 -14.63 -6.43 -20.05
N PHE A 369 -13.48 -5.86 -20.42
CA PHE A 369 -12.91 -6.00 -21.76
C PHE A 369 -12.72 -7.46 -22.15
N LYS A 370 -12.10 -8.28 -21.29
CA LYS A 370 -11.89 -9.72 -21.53
C LYS A 370 -13.21 -10.51 -21.68
N LYS A 371 -14.27 -10.12 -20.97
CA LYS A 371 -15.58 -10.75 -21.10
C LYS A 371 -16.31 -10.37 -22.38
N GLN A 372 -16.04 -9.18 -22.92
CA GLN A 372 -16.66 -8.67 -24.14
C GLN A 372 -15.93 -9.08 -25.42
N THR A 373 -14.67 -9.55 -25.30
CA THR A 373 -13.82 -10.01 -26.40
C THR A 373 -13.74 -11.54 -26.54
N LYS A 374 -14.45 -12.28 -25.66
CA LYS A 374 -14.73 -13.71 -25.81
C LYS A 374 -16.07 -13.93 -26.51
#